data_cc4e622daf2c9175d4acd3fce07f7734
#
_entry.id   cc4e622daf2c9175d4acd3fce07f7734
#
_cell.length_a   1.000
_cell.length_b   1.000
_cell.length_c   1.000
_cell.angle_alpha   90.00
_cell.angle_beta   90.00
_cell.angle_gamma   90.00
#
_symmetry.space_group_name_H-M   'P 1'
#
loop_
_entity.id
_entity.type
_entity.pdbx_description
1 polymer ?
#
loop_
_entity_poly.entity_id
_entity_poly.type
_entity_poly.pdbx_seq_one_letter_code
_entity_poly.pdbx_strand_id
1 'polypeptide(L)'
;MDMGRYEARVLLKGMTERDRRIARIKDDMFGKIVHNPSYKPNAIITDSYGDERYVGLVINRGTQEYYKEFEALPDTPIYAGDYIKWGRGIWLVQSCSTDDETYKRGQLWECNWLMKWQNDNGDIIERWCFASSASKYNEGVEEDKVFILGSDQCKVYMPVDEEVLAVTKKKEMLFIIDNAVSGQPRIYEAHNPSNVYSTFDVLRDDDGKIHGVTDWILKETTYTLTDEEKELGVCKHRKIEEDPMPVESDIIGGDTLPLTKAKTYSVNMPEWDQDYFWRVTCEYPVIHEEDGQKIKVRVDDKNAIGSFLKIEVINYGTVVATKSVEIKGIYG
;
A
#
# COMPACT_ATOMS: atom_id res chain seq x y z
N MET A 1 -37.15 42.28 25.29
CA MET A 1 -36.27 42.07 24.15
C MET A 1 -37.13 41.49 23.04
N ASP A 2 -37.20 42.16 21.89
CA ASP A 2 -38.13 41.74 20.81
C ASP A 2 -37.49 40.57 20.06
N MET A 3 -37.91 39.34 20.39
CA MET A 3 -37.43 38.10 19.80
C MET A 3 -37.64 38.06 18.27
N GLY A 4 -38.73 38.66 17.76
CA GLY A 4 -39.02 38.67 16.33
C GLY A 4 -37.99 39.47 15.50
N ARG A 5 -37.47 40.59 16.05
CA ARG A 5 -36.36 41.33 15.40
C ARG A 5 -35.02 40.58 15.46
N TYR A 6 -34.83 39.79 16.49
CA TYR A 6 -33.66 38.96 16.63
C TYR A 6 -33.68 37.81 15.62
N GLU A 7 -34.80 37.08 15.56
CA GLU A 7 -35.01 36.00 14.58
C GLU A 7 -34.94 36.49 13.13
N ALA A 8 -35.53 37.65 12.82
CA ALA A 8 -35.44 38.24 11.48
C ALA A 8 -34.00 38.59 11.08
N ARG A 9 -33.16 39.06 12.01
CA ARG A 9 -31.72 39.29 11.76
C ARG A 9 -30.93 37.99 11.56
N VAL A 10 -31.35 36.93 12.24
CA VAL A 10 -30.72 35.60 12.09
C VAL A 10 -31.10 34.99 10.75
N LEU A 11 -32.39 35.04 10.38
CA LEU A 11 -32.89 34.51 9.10
C LEU A 11 -32.41 35.29 7.87
N LEU A 12 -32.26 36.62 7.98
CA LEU A 12 -31.72 37.45 6.89
C LEU A 12 -30.30 37.12 6.46
N LYS A 13 -29.50 36.42 7.31
CA LYS A 13 -28.14 35.96 6.99
C LYS A 13 -28.06 34.46 6.70
N GLY A 14 -29.17 33.73 6.73
CA GLY A 14 -29.19 32.28 6.46
C GLY A 14 -28.40 31.42 7.45
N MET A 15 -27.94 31.98 8.57
CA MET A 15 -27.13 31.28 9.58
C MET A 15 -27.91 31.13 10.88
N THR A 16 -27.87 29.95 11.50
CA THR A 16 -28.40 29.71 12.83
C THR A 16 -27.55 30.37 13.93
N GLU A 17 -28.05 30.50 15.13
CA GLU A 17 -27.23 30.99 16.26
C GLU A 17 -26.05 30.07 16.57
N ARG A 18 -26.22 28.75 16.36
CA ARG A 18 -25.16 27.75 16.46
C ARG A 18 -24.07 28.04 15.45
N ASP A 19 -24.43 28.25 14.18
CA ASP A 19 -23.48 28.52 13.10
C ASP A 19 -22.64 29.78 13.36
N ARG A 20 -23.26 30.83 13.88
CA ARG A 20 -22.58 32.06 14.28
C ARG A 20 -21.58 31.83 15.42
N ARG A 21 -21.93 31.01 16.39
CA ARG A 21 -21.06 30.67 17.50
C ARG A 21 -19.86 29.86 17.00
N ILE A 22 -20.10 28.87 16.14
CA ILE A 22 -19.04 28.07 15.51
C ILE A 22 -18.12 28.98 14.68
N ALA A 23 -18.66 29.86 13.85
CA ALA A 23 -17.87 30.79 13.04
C ALA A 23 -16.96 31.68 13.92
N ARG A 24 -17.49 32.23 15.03
CA ARG A 24 -16.68 33.02 15.96
C ARG A 24 -15.56 32.19 16.60
N ILE A 25 -15.86 30.95 17.02
CA ILE A 25 -14.84 30.08 17.60
C ILE A 25 -13.78 29.74 16.55
N LYS A 26 -14.16 29.47 15.30
CA LYS A 26 -13.23 29.23 14.20
C LYS A 26 -12.29 30.42 13.99
N ASP A 27 -12.82 31.65 13.97
CA ASP A 27 -12.01 32.87 13.84
C ASP A 27 -11.03 33.06 15.01
N ASP A 28 -11.51 32.84 16.25
CA ASP A 28 -10.68 32.92 17.44
C ASP A 28 -9.56 31.85 17.42
N MET A 29 -9.89 30.62 17.01
CA MET A 29 -8.94 29.52 16.91
C MET A 29 -7.95 29.73 15.76
N PHE A 30 -8.40 30.27 14.62
CA PHE A 30 -7.51 30.65 13.52
C PHE A 30 -6.45 31.61 13.99
N GLY A 31 -6.84 32.69 14.71
CA GLY A 31 -5.89 33.64 15.27
C GLY A 31 -4.91 33.00 16.26
N LYS A 32 -5.39 32.13 17.15
CA LYS A 32 -4.55 31.41 18.11
C LYS A 32 -3.55 30.45 17.45
N ILE A 33 -3.98 29.72 16.42
CA ILE A 33 -3.13 28.75 15.71
C ILE A 33 -2.08 29.49 14.87
N VAL A 34 -2.49 30.43 14.00
CA VAL A 34 -1.60 31.08 13.04
C VAL A 34 -0.59 32.02 13.71
N HIS A 35 -0.97 32.66 14.82
CA HIS A 35 -0.05 33.53 15.58
C HIS A 35 0.73 32.80 16.69
N ASN A 36 0.57 31.49 16.81
CA ASN A 36 1.35 30.71 17.75
C ASN A 36 2.83 30.69 17.33
N PRO A 37 3.80 30.99 18.24
CA PRO A 37 5.22 30.92 17.90
C PRO A 37 5.70 29.56 17.38
N SER A 38 5.00 28.49 17.72
CA SER A 38 5.28 27.12 17.27
C SER A 38 4.55 26.75 15.97
N TYR A 39 3.82 27.69 15.34
CA TYR A 39 3.12 27.43 14.10
C TYR A 39 4.07 27.17 12.93
N LYS A 40 3.79 26.14 12.17
CA LYS A 40 4.50 25.77 10.95
C LYS A 40 3.52 25.77 9.78
N PRO A 41 3.64 26.75 8.87
CA PRO A 41 2.71 26.89 7.75
C PRO A 41 2.85 25.80 6.69
N ASN A 42 4.03 25.17 6.60
CA ASN A 42 4.38 24.21 5.55
C ASN A 42 4.97 22.94 6.16
N ALA A 43 4.29 22.34 7.13
CA ALA A 43 4.69 21.04 7.64
C ALA A 43 4.39 19.97 6.55
N ILE A 44 5.33 19.08 6.34
CA ILE A 44 5.18 17.99 5.37
C ILE A 44 4.50 16.83 6.08
N ILE A 45 3.35 16.44 5.54
CA ILE A 45 2.63 15.23 5.92
C ILE A 45 2.72 14.25 4.78
N THR A 46 3.03 13.00 5.10
CA THR A 46 3.09 11.89 4.15
C THR A 46 2.09 10.82 4.63
N ASP A 47 1.19 10.38 3.77
CA ASP A 47 0.31 9.26 4.11
C ASP A 47 1.03 7.90 4.02
N SER A 48 0.36 6.81 4.39
CA SER A 48 0.91 5.46 4.31
C SER A 48 1.20 4.99 2.88
N TYR A 49 0.63 5.67 1.88
CA TYR A 49 0.83 5.40 0.44
C TYR A 49 2.00 6.19 -0.16
N GLY A 50 2.58 7.13 0.61
CA GLY A 50 3.72 7.93 0.19
C GLY A 50 3.34 9.28 -0.44
N ASP A 51 2.06 9.66 -0.46
CA ASP A 51 1.62 10.94 -0.99
C ASP A 51 1.90 12.07 0.00
N GLU A 52 2.65 13.07 -0.47
CA GLU A 52 3.04 14.22 0.34
C GLU A 52 2.05 15.38 0.19
N ARG A 53 1.76 16.04 1.31
CA ARG A 53 0.95 17.26 1.35
C ARG A 53 1.52 18.26 2.37
N TYR A 54 1.29 19.55 2.10
CA TYR A 54 1.77 20.63 2.94
C TYR A 54 0.61 21.21 3.73
N VAL A 55 0.78 21.29 5.05
CA VAL A 55 -0.26 21.76 5.97
C VAL A 55 0.27 22.74 7.00
N GLY A 56 -0.62 23.62 7.47
CA GLY A 56 -0.34 24.50 8.60
C GLY A 56 -0.76 23.86 9.91
N LEU A 57 0.18 23.72 10.85
CA LEU A 57 -0.09 23.16 12.18
C LEU A 57 0.83 23.72 13.27
N VAL A 58 0.36 23.62 14.50
CA VAL A 58 1.15 23.88 15.71
C VAL A 58 1.54 22.55 16.31
N ILE A 59 2.82 22.37 16.62
CA ILE A 59 3.29 21.21 17.37
C ILE A 59 3.70 21.66 18.76
N ASN A 60 3.01 21.13 19.75
CA ASN A 60 3.23 21.40 21.16
C ASN A 60 4.08 20.29 21.80
N ARG A 61 4.79 20.66 22.87
CA ARG A 61 5.56 19.70 23.65
C ARG A 61 4.59 18.78 24.40
N GLY A 62 4.73 17.47 24.21
CA GLY A 62 3.99 16.48 24.98
C GLY A 62 4.57 16.25 26.37
N THR A 63 3.97 15.36 27.12
CA THR A 63 4.37 14.96 28.47
C THR A 63 5.69 14.17 28.51
N GLN A 64 6.06 13.55 27.40
CA GLN A 64 7.27 12.72 27.22
C GLN A 64 8.00 13.13 25.94
N GLU A 65 9.28 12.81 25.82
CA GLU A 65 10.10 13.22 24.66
C GLU A 65 9.61 12.64 23.34
N TYR A 66 9.18 11.39 23.34
CA TYR A 66 8.68 10.66 22.18
C TYR A 66 7.19 10.93 21.87
N TYR A 67 6.59 11.90 22.57
CA TYR A 67 5.19 12.25 22.48
C TYR A 67 5.03 13.74 22.25
N LYS A 68 4.18 14.11 21.30
CA LYS A 68 3.81 15.49 21.04
C LYS A 68 2.32 15.61 20.79
N GLU A 69 1.82 16.82 20.91
CA GLU A 69 0.45 17.17 20.55
C GLU A 69 0.48 18.13 19.36
N PHE A 70 -0.53 18.07 18.52
CA PHE A 70 -0.68 19.04 17.45
C PHE A 70 -2.06 19.67 17.46
N GLU A 71 -2.12 20.89 16.94
CA GLU A 71 -3.35 21.64 16.68
C GLU A 71 -3.29 22.15 15.24
N ALA A 72 -4.41 22.04 14.53
CA ALA A 72 -4.54 22.49 13.16
C ALA A 72 -5.94 23.08 12.91
N LEU A 73 -6.09 23.80 11.80
CA LEU A 73 -7.38 24.30 11.37
C LEU A 73 -8.35 23.15 11.04
N PRO A 74 -9.66 23.32 11.16
CA PRO A 74 -10.62 22.23 11.02
C PRO A 74 -10.58 21.55 9.64
N ASP A 75 -10.31 22.32 8.59
CA ASP A 75 -10.30 21.83 7.22
C ASP A 75 -8.93 21.28 6.79
N THR A 76 -7.96 21.21 7.72
CA THR A 76 -6.63 20.68 7.41
C THR A 76 -6.70 19.19 7.16
N PRO A 77 -6.18 18.68 6.02
CA PRO A 77 -6.23 17.27 5.68
C PRO A 77 -5.14 16.48 6.46
N ILE A 78 -5.42 16.19 7.73
CA ILE A 78 -4.60 15.37 8.61
C ILE A 78 -5.47 14.23 9.14
N TYR A 79 -4.94 13.02 9.10
CA TYR A 79 -5.62 11.80 9.52
C TYR A 79 -4.72 10.96 10.45
N ALA A 80 -5.33 10.15 11.29
CA ALA A 80 -4.60 9.13 12.02
C ALA A 80 -3.91 8.18 11.03
N GLY A 81 -2.67 7.80 11.28
CA GLY A 81 -1.85 7.01 10.35
C GLY A 81 -0.97 7.84 9.41
N ASP A 82 -1.17 9.15 9.32
CA ASP A 82 -0.25 10.00 8.58
C ASP A 82 1.11 10.11 9.29
N TYR A 83 2.15 10.41 8.53
CA TYR A 83 3.46 10.74 9.05
C TYR A 83 3.73 12.24 8.94
N ILE A 84 4.32 12.82 9.97
CA ILE A 84 4.80 14.20 9.96
C ILE A 84 6.31 14.19 10.11
N LYS A 85 7.01 14.81 9.16
CA LYS A 85 8.44 15.02 9.25
C LYS A 85 8.70 16.27 10.11
N TRP A 86 9.25 16.09 11.31
CA TRP A 86 9.49 17.16 12.24
C TRP A 86 10.90 17.08 12.86
N GLY A 87 11.67 18.13 12.72
CA GLY A 87 13.05 18.14 13.18
C GLY A 87 13.88 17.08 12.45
N ARG A 88 14.45 16.17 13.21
CA ARG A 88 15.21 15.02 12.68
C ARG A 88 14.44 13.72 12.65
N GLY A 89 13.22 13.73 13.20
CA GLY A 89 12.39 12.52 13.37
C GLY A 89 11.21 12.47 12.42
N ILE A 90 10.67 11.27 12.27
CA ILE A 90 9.39 10.97 11.63
C ILE A 90 8.41 10.71 12.76
N TRP A 91 7.27 11.36 12.72
CA TRP A 91 6.23 11.30 13.73
C TRP A 91 4.95 10.71 13.16
N LEU A 92 4.45 9.66 13.79
CA LEU A 92 3.17 9.05 13.43
C LEU A 92 2.03 9.84 14.08
N VAL A 93 1.04 10.24 13.32
CA VAL A 93 -0.24 10.75 13.83
C VAL A 93 -1.00 9.57 14.44
N GLN A 94 -0.89 9.42 15.75
CA GLN A 94 -1.51 8.32 16.47
C GLN A 94 -3.02 8.48 16.58
N SER A 95 -3.49 9.73 16.81
CA SER A 95 -4.90 10.06 16.87
C SER A 95 -5.13 11.46 16.32
N CYS A 96 -6.29 11.68 15.75
CA CYS A 96 -6.75 12.97 15.24
C CYS A 96 -8.24 13.10 15.48
N SER A 97 -8.68 14.23 16.08
CA SER A 97 -10.10 14.52 16.19
C SER A 97 -10.65 14.85 14.80
N THR A 98 -11.61 14.05 14.34
CA THR A 98 -12.28 14.26 13.04
C THR A 98 -13.60 15.03 13.17
N ASP A 99 -14.19 15.02 14.37
CA ASP A 99 -15.54 15.54 14.63
C ASP A 99 -15.54 16.99 15.14
N ASP A 100 -14.37 17.60 15.37
CA ASP A 100 -14.25 18.96 15.85
C ASP A 100 -14.49 19.97 14.71
N GLU A 101 -15.64 20.62 14.72
CA GLU A 101 -16.00 21.65 13.74
C GLU A 101 -15.14 22.93 13.84
N THR A 102 -14.42 23.12 14.93
CA THR A 102 -13.71 24.38 15.26
C THR A 102 -12.21 24.34 15.00
N TYR A 103 -11.57 23.24 15.29
CA TYR A 103 -10.15 22.96 15.02
C TYR A 103 -9.87 21.48 15.18
N LYS A 104 -8.78 21.02 14.56
CA LYS A 104 -8.27 19.64 14.72
C LYS A 104 -7.18 19.60 15.77
N ARG A 105 -7.17 18.54 16.54
CA ARG A 105 -6.09 18.23 17.51
C ARG A 105 -5.81 16.74 17.49
N GLY A 106 -4.61 16.39 17.90
CA GLY A 106 -4.25 14.98 17.98
C GLY A 106 -2.90 14.78 18.62
N GLN A 107 -2.48 13.53 18.57
CA GLN A 107 -1.27 13.04 19.22
C GLN A 107 -0.29 12.52 18.18
N LEU A 108 0.98 12.80 18.42
CA LEU A 108 2.11 12.37 17.58
C LEU A 108 3.03 11.49 18.41
N TRP A 109 3.43 10.38 17.85
CA TRP A 109 4.45 9.51 18.43
C TRP A 109 5.66 9.45 17.53
N GLU A 110 6.86 9.58 18.12
CA GLU A 110 8.10 9.52 17.37
C GLU A 110 8.36 8.09 16.88
N CYS A 111 8.43 7.91 15.57
CA CYS A 111 8.79 6.62 14.99
C CYS A 111 10.26 6.32 15.31
N ASN A 112 10.51 5.18 15.91
CA ASN A 112 11.83 4.73 16.32
C ASN A 112 12.32 3.50 15.56
N TRP A 113 11.48 2.92 14.70
CA TRP A 113 11.82 1.74 13.93
C TRP A 113 11.22 1.79 12.52
N LEU A 114 11.98 1.29 11.53
CA LEU A 114 11.50 1.03 10.17
C LEU A 114 11.25 -0.46 10.01
N MET A 115 10.00 -0.86 10.09
CA MET A 115 9.59 -2.24 9.96
C MET A 115 9.55 -2.64 8.50
N LYS A 116 10.06 -3.83 8.19
CA LYS A 116 10.15 -4.36 6.83
C LYS A 116 9.60 -5.77 6.75
N TRP A 117 8.92 -6.07 5.66
CA TRP A 117 8.46 -7.42 5.32
C TRP A 117 8.29 -7.57 3.82
N GLN A 118 8.20 -8.81 3.35
CA GLN A 118 7.91 -9.11 1.96
C GLN A 118 6.42 -9.42 1.79
N ASN A 119 5.78 -8.79 0.79
CA ASN A 119 4.39 -9.08 0.43
C ASN A 119 4.29 -10.34 -0.43
N ASP A 120 3.07 -10.72 -0.86
CA ASP A 120 2.85 -11.91 -1.68
C ASP A 120 3.40 -11.77 -3.11
N ASN A 121 3.57 -10.53 -3.58
CA ASN A 121 4.14 -10.23 -4.89
C ASN A 121 5.69 -10.23 -4.87
N GLY A 122 6.31 -10.36 -3.68
CA GLY A 122 7.76 -10.31 -3.53
C GLY A 122 8.33 -8.94 -3.25
N ASP A 123 7.51 -7.90 -3.23
CA ASP A 123 7.98 -6.55 -2.94
C ASP A 123 8.32 -6.41 -1.46
N ILE A 124 9.39 -5.69 -1.17
CA ILE A 124 9.74 -5.33 0.21
C ILE A 124 8.95 -4.09 0.60
N ILE A 125 8.08 -4.27 1.56
CA ILE A 125 7.26 -3.21 2.15
C ILE A 125 7.97 -2.65 3.37
N GLU A 126 8.02 -1.33 3.48
CA GLU A 126 8.65 -0.59 4.58
C GLU A 126 7.63 0.34 5.22
N ARG A 127 7.51 0.29 6.56
CA ARG A 127 6.65 1.23 7.31
C ARG A 127 7.36 1.71 8.57
N TRP A 128 7.40 3.02 8.73
CA TRP A 128 7.84 3.60 9.99
C TRP A 128 6.84 3.28 11.10
N CYS A 129 7.34 2.91 12.26
CA CYS A 129 6.50 2.57 13.38
C CYS A 129 7.08 3.08 14.70
N PHE A 130 6.21 3.18 15.69
CA PHE A 130 6.61 3.35 17.08
C PHE A 130 6.61 1.98 17.75
N ALA A 131 7.78 1.51 18.15
CA ALA A 131 7.97 0.24 18.84
C ALA A 131 8.34 0.50 20.30
N SER A 132 7.66 -0.17 21.22
CA SER A 132 7.93 -0.06 22.67
C SER A 132 7.89 -1.42 23.34
N SER A 133 8.64 -1.58 24.42
CA SER A 133 8.56 -2.80 25.24
C SER A 133 7.20 -2.88 25.92
N ALA A 134 6.50 -4.01 25.79
CA ALA A 134 5.19 -4.21 26.39
C ALA A 134 5.23 -4.22 27.93
N SER A 135 6.40 -4.54 28.53
CA SER A 135 6.56 -4.56 29.98
C SER A 135 6.44 -3.20 30.66
N LYS A 136 6.67 -2.10 29.94
CA LYS A 136 6.48 -0.75 30.50
C LYS A 136 5.02 -0.35 30.71
N TYR A 137 4.07 -1.08 30.15
CA TYR A 137 2.64 -0.78 30.26
C TYR A 137 1.90 -1.64 31.29
N ASN A 138 2.52 -2.67 31.80
CA ASN A 138 1.94 -3.54 32.85
C ASN A 138 2.39 -3.17 34.27
N GLU A 139 2.96 -1.99 34.47
CA GLU A 139 3.11 -1.40 35.80
C GLU A 139 1.77 -0.87 36.32
N GLY A 140 0.75 -1.74 36.37
CA GLY A 140 -0.29 -1.63 37.36
C GLY A 140 0.38 -1.92 38.70
N VAL A 141 0.40 -0.93 39.57
CA VAL A 141 0.84 -1.04 40.96
C VAL A 141 -0.08 -2.04 41.64
N GLU A 142 0.28 -3.33 41.60
CA GLU A 142 -0.18 -4.29 42.60
C GLU A 142 0.95 -4.37 43.63
N GLU A 143 0.59 -3.91 44.82
CA GLU A 143 1.44 -3.99 46.01
C GLU A 143 2.05 -5.36 46.16
N ASP A 144 3.37 -5.41 46.38
CA ASP A 144 4.16 -6.49 46.96
C ASP A 144 4.64 -7.67 46.12
N LYS A 145 4.68 -7.67 44.81
CA LYS A 145 5.50 -8.65 44.09
C LYS A 145 6.19 -8.06 42.86
N VAL A 146 7.46 -7.68 43.04
CA VAL A 146 8.36 -7.36 41.92
C VAL A 146 8.76 -8.66 41.23
N PHE A 147 7.93 -9.13 40.33
CA PHE A 147 8.36 -10.01 39.27
C PHE A 147 8.74 -9.13 38.07
N ILE A 148 10.01 -8.85 37.93
CA ILE A 148 10.57 -8.37 36.66
C ILE A 148 10.59 -9.60 35.74
N LEU A 149 9.46 -9.95 35.17
CA LEU A 149 9.42 -10.78 33.98
C LEU A 149 9.99 -9.92 32.86
N GLY A 150 11.19 -10.26 32.38
CA GLY A 150 11.69 -9.73 31.14
C GLY A 150 10.60 -9.98 30.09
N SER A 151 9.97 -8.93 29.62
CA SER A 151 8.89 -9.10 28.65
C SER A 151 9.52 -9.35 27.29
N ASP A 152 9.40 -10.57 26.81
CA ASP A 152 9.74 -10.99 25.44
C ASP A 152 8.74 -10.38 24.41
N GLN A 153 7.97 -9.38 24.81
CA GLN A 153 6.94 -8.77 23.97
C GLN A 153 7.28 -7.33 23.65
N CYS A 154 6.98 -6.97 22.41
CA CYS A 154 7.08 -5.61 21.88
C CYS A 154 5.70 -5.17 21.37
N LYS A 155 5.31 -3.95 21.67
CA LYS A 155 4.11 -3.35 21.11
C LYS A 155 4.52 -2.38 20.01
N VAL A 156 3.89 -2.52 18.84
CA VAL A 156 4.21 -1.72 17.65
C VAL A 156 2.95 -1.02 17.17
N TYR A 157 3.09 0.26 16.88
CA TYR A 157 2.04 1.10 16.29
C TYR A 157 2.50 1.55 14.91
N MET A 158 1.64 1.35 13.90
CA MET A 158 1.92 1.74 12.52
C MET A 158 0.65 2.17 11.80
N PRO A 159 0.74 2.87 10.66
CA PRO A 159 -0.43 3.18 9.83
C PRO A 159 -1.15 1.93 9.37
N VAL A 160 -2.44 2.06 9.11
CA VAL A 160 -3.25 1.04 8.45
C VAL A 160 -3.30 1.34 6.96
N ASP A 161 -2.92 0.36 6.15
CA ASP A 161 -3.12 0.33 4.71
C ASP A 161 -3.42 -1.11 4.26
N GLU A 162 -3.63 -1.34 2.98
CA GLU A 162 -3.95 -2.65 2.44
C GLU A 162 -2.85 -3.68 2.70
N GLU A 163 -1.58 -3.27 2.60
CA GLU A 163 -0.42 -4.13 2.84
C GLU A 163 -0.32 -4.54 4.31
N VAL A 164 -0.52 -3.61 5.23
CA VAL A 164 -0.57 -3.87 6.67
C VAL A 164 -1.74 -4.79 7.00
N LEU A 165 -2.93 -4.55 6.41
CA LEU A 165 -4.10 -5.41 6.61
C LEU A 165 -3.90 -6.81 6.03
N ALA A 166 -3.17 -6.96 4.91
CA ALA A 166 -2.84 -8.26 4.35
C ALA A 166 -1.95 -9.08 5.30
N VAL A 167 -0.98 -8.43 5.93
CA VAL A 167 -0.09 -9.07 6.91
C VAL A 167 -0.85 -9.53 8.15
N THR A 168 -1.85 -8.77 8.63
CA THR A 168 -2.63 -9.15 9.81
C THR A 168 -3.39 -10.46 9.65
N LYS A 169 -3.65 -10.88 8.42
CA LYS A 169 -4.32 -12.14 8.09
C LYS A 169 -3.37 -13.33 8.04
N LYS A 170 -2.06 -13.08 8.00
CA LYS A 170 -1.05 -14.13 7.89
C LYS A 170 -0.62 -14.59 9.29
N LYS A 171 -0.47 -15.89 9.43
CA LYS A 171 0.12 -16.50 10.64
C LYS A 171 1.65 -16.53 10.51
N GLU A 172 2.33 -16.45 11.65
CA GLU A 172 3.79 -16.66 11.74
C GLU A 172 4.62 -15.63 10.94
N MET A 173 4.12 -14.39 10.84
CA MET A 173 4.93 -13.30 10.29
C MET A 173 6.03 -12.90 11.25
N LEU A 174 7.26 -12.85 10.76
CA LEU A 174 8.46 -12.52 11.52
C LEU A 174 8.97 -11.14 11.11
N PHE A 175 9.44 -10.40 12.11
CA PHE A 175 9.97 -9.05 11.92
C PHE A 175 11.26 -8.87 12.71
N ILE A 176 12.18 -8.11 12.14
CA ILE A 176 13.38 -7.65 12.82
C ILE A 176 13.05 -6.35 13.53
N ILE A 177 13.19 -6.30 14.85
CA ILE A 177 13.04 -5.08 15.64
C ILE A 177 14.21 -5.01 16.62
N ASP A 178 15.38 -4.66 16.13
CA ASP A 178 16.55 -4.41 16.98
C ASP A 178 17.62 -3.64 16.17
N ASN A 179 18.18 -2.65 16.82
CA ASN A 179 19.44 -2.07 16.36
C ASN A 179 20.54 -3.04 16.75
N ALA A 180 21.03 -3.80 15.80
CA ALA A 180 22.04 -4.86 15.97
C ALA A 180 23.38 -4.37 16.57
N VAL A 181 23.34 -3.81 17.76
CA VAL A 181 24.54 -3.49 18.55
C VAL A 181 25.24 -4.79 18.98
N SER A 182 24.52 -5.90 19.03
CA SER A 182 25.02 -7.19 19.49
C SER A 182 25.41 -8.19 18.37
N GLY A 183 25.34 -7.78 17.10
CA GLY A 183 25.68 -8.64 15.95
C GLY A 183 24.63 -9.68 15.58
N GLN A 184 23.58 -9.87 16.38
CA GLN A 184 22.41 -10.68 16.06
C GLN A 184 21.14 -9.87 16.38
N PRO A 185 20.37 -9.46 15.37
CA PRO A 185 19.13 -8.73 15.60
C PRO A 185 18.09 -9.61 16.28
N ARG A 186 17.27 -9.02 17.14
CA ARG A 186 16.14 -9.71 17.75
C ARG A 186 15.01 -9.84 16.74
N ILE A 187 14.39 -11.02 16.75
CA ILE A 187 13.32 -11.37 15.85
C ILE A 187 12.04 -11.56 16.64
N TYR A 188 10.98 -10.98 16.13
CA TYR A 188 9.67 -10.99 16.74
C TYR A 188 8.65 -11.59 15.81
N GLU A 189 7.75 -12.39 16.37
CA GLU A 189 6.60 -12.97 15.67
C GLU A 189 5.33 -12.19 15.99
N ALA A 190 4.52 -11.90 15.00
CA ALA A 190 3.20 -11.29 15.18
C ALA A 190 2.24 -12.32 15.82
N HIS A 191 1.97 -12.15 17.11
CA HIS A 191 1.20 -13.13 17.87
C HIS A 191 -0.30 -12.81 17.91
N ASN A 192 -0.64 -11.54 17.88
CA ASN A 192 -2.03 -11.09 17.86
C ASN A 192 -2.09 -9.68 17.25
N PRO A 193 -2.18 -9.58 15.92
CA PRO A 193 -2.49 -8.30 15.31
C PRO A 193 -3.91 -7.92 15.71
N SER A 194 -4.02 -7.06 16.71
CA SER A 194 -5.31 -6.62 17.21
C SER A 194 -5.83 -5.49 16.35
N ASN A 195 -6.59 -5.82 15.33
CA ASN A 195 -7.41 -4.83 14.61
C ASN A 195 -8.61 -4.35 15.43
N VAL A 196 -8.83 -4.92 16.63
CA VAL A 196 -10.04 -4.69 17.41
C VAL A 196 -10.09 -3.29 18.02
N TYR A 197 -8.92 -2.70 18.32
CA TYR A 197 -8.86 -1.39 18.97
C TYR A 197 -8.66 -0.22 18.01
N SER A 198 -8.20 -0.47 16.80
CA SER A 198 -7.99 0.56 15.77
C SER A 198 -9.19 0.80 14.86
N THR A 199 -10.21 -0.06 14.92
CA THR A 199 -11.37 0.01 14.01
C THR A 199 -12.26 1.23 14.23
N PHE A 200 -12.15 1.91 15.36
CA PHE A 200 -12.96 3.11 15.62
C PHE A 200 -12.46 4.35 14.87
N ASP A 201 -11.17 4.36 14.46
CA ASP A 201 -10.54 5.50 13.80
C ASP A 201 -10.09 5.19 12.36
N VAL A 202 -10.46 4.03 11.81
CA VAL A 202 -10.18 3.71 10.40
C VAL A 202 -11.18 4.44 9.52
N LEU A 203 -10.70 5.47 8.87
CA LEU A 203 -11.49 6.25 7.92
C LEU A 203 -11.08 5.88 6.49
N ARG A 204 -12.04 5.95 5.58
CA ARG A 204 -11.76 6.01 4.15
C ARG A 204 -12.01 7.43 3.67
N ASP A 205 -11.06 7.98 2.96
CA ASP A 205 -11.25 9.27 2.31
C ASP A 205 -12.06 9.13 1.00
N ASP A 206 -12.27 10.26 0.33
CA ASP A 206 -13.04 10.31 -0.93
C ASP A 206 -12.32 9.55 -2.07
N ASP A 207 -11.02 9.37 -1.98
CA ASP A 207 -10.19 8.59 -2.92
C ASP A 207 -10.18 7.09 -2.57
N GLY A 208 -10.82 6.70 -1.47
CA GLY A 208 -10.91 5.32 -0.99
C GLY A 208 -9.71 4.83 -0.20
N LYS A 209 -8.71 5.68 0.07
CA LYS A 209 -7.55 5.37 0.89
C LYS A 209 -7.95 5.13 2.35
N ILE A 210 -7.29 4.19 2.97
CA ILE A 210 -7.52 3.85 4.38
C ILE A 210 -6.62 4.71 5.25
N HIS A 211 -7.20 5.33 6.27
CA HIS A 211 -6.48 6.07 7.30
C HIS A 211 -6.75 5.47 8.67
N GLY A 212 -5.73 5.39 9.49
CA GLY A 212 -5.84 4.87 10.85
C GLY A 212 -4.51 4.34 11.37
N VAL A 213 -4.51 3.91 12.61
CA VAL A 213 -3.35 3.31 13.28
C VAL A 213 -3.74 1.94 13.79
N THR A 214 -2.90 0.95 13.54
CA THR A 214 -3.03 -0.40 14.14
C THR A 214 -1.98 -0.58 15.22
N ASP A 215 -2.30 -1.38 16.21
CA ASP A 215 -1.37 -1.81 17.24
C ASP A 215 -1.19 -3.33 17.22
N TRP A 216 0.06 -3.76 17.24
CA TRP A 216 0.40 -5.17 17.24
C TRP A 216 1.20 -5.52 18.49
N ILE A 217 0.91 -6.70 19.03
CA ILE A 217 1.74 -7.31 20.06
C ILE A 217 2.59 -8.38 19.37
N LEU A 218 3.89 -8.17 19.40
CA LEU A 218 4.89 -9.06 18.85
C LEU A 218 5.59 -9.78 20.00
N LYS A 219 5.89 -11.06 19.82
CA LYS A 219 6.63 -11.88 20.81
C LYS A 219 7.98 -12.26 20.25
N GLU A 220 9.03 -12.11 21.06
CA GLU A 220 10.38 -12.53 20.68
C GLU A 220 10.40 -14.04 20.39
N THR A 221 11.05 -14.41 19.30
CA THR A 221 11.17 -15.80 18.85
C THR A 221 12.59 -16.11 18.39
N THR A 222 12.91 -17.39 18.33
CA THR A 222 14.20 -17.83 17.82
C THR A 222 14.08 -18.15 16.33
N TYR A 223 14.76 -17.36 15.52
CA TYR A 223 14.87 -17.59 14.09
C TYR A 223 16.30 -17.25 13.65
N THR A 224 16.91 -18.07 12.80
CA THR A 224 18.26 -17.83 12.31
C THR A 224 18.16 -17.18 10.94
N LEU A 225 18.55 -15.90 10.87
CA LEU A 225 18.57 -15.13 9.62
C LEU A 225 19.70 -15.63 8.71
N THR A 226 19.40 -15.73 7.44
CA THR A 226 20.42 -15.84 6.39
C THR A 226 21.17 -14.52 6.21
N ASP A 227 22.31 -14.52 5.56
CA ASP A 227 23.08 -13.28 5.35
C ASP A 227 22.32 -12.32 4.41
N GLU A 228 21.58 -12.85 3.43
CA GLU A 228 20.69 -12.08 2.56
C GLU A 228 19.55 -11.41 3.33
N GLU A 229 18.88 -12.14 4.23
CA GLU A 229 17.80 -11.59 5.07
C GLU A 229 18.31 -10.49 6.02
N LYS A 230 19.54 -10.62 6.54
CA LYS A 230 20.17 -9.58 7.35
C LYS A 230 20.43 -8.32 6.55
N GLU A 231 20.92 -8.46 5.31
CA GLU A 231 21.21 -7.34 4.42
C GLU A 231 19.91 -6.61 4.00
N LEU A 232 18.87 -7.35 3.66
CA LEU A 232 17.57 -6.80 3.30
C LEU A 232 16.78 -6.28 4.51
N GLY A 233 17.06 -6.80 5.71
CA GLY A 233 16.29 -6.49 6.92
C GLY A 233 14.91 -7.15 6.96
N VAL A 234 14.73 -8.28 6.28
CA VAL A 234 13.45 -8.99 6.11
C VAL A 234 13.60 -10.44 6.51
N CYS A 235 12.69 -10.97 7.31
CA CYS A 235 12.64 -12.40 7.66
C CYS A 235 11.88 -13.21 6.60
N LYS A 236 12.24 -14.49 6.45
CA LYS A 236 11.58 -15.42 5.51
C LYS A 236 11.53 -14.88 4.08
N HIS A 237 12.62 -14.23 3.66
CA HIS A 237 12.73 -13.70 2.29
C HIS A 237 12.60 -14.84 1.28
N ARG A 238 11.66 -14.71 0.35
CA ARG A 238 11.48 -15.61 -0.78
C ARG A 238 12.02 -14.93 -2.02
N LYS A 239 12.99 -15.56 -2.67
CA LYS A 239 13.31 -15.18 -4.05
C LYS A 239 12.10 -15.55 -4.89
N ILE A 240 11.42 -14.55 -5.41
CA ILE A 240 10.53 -14.80 -6.54
C ILE A 240 11.49 -15.08 -7.69
N GLU A 241 11.55 -16.32 -8.11
CA GLU A 241 12.10 -16.61 -9.42
C GLU A 241 11.25 -15.77 -10.37
N GLU A 242 11.83 -14.71 -10.94
CA GLU A 242 11.17 -14.03 -12.05
C GLU A 242 10.82 -15.15 -13.04
N ASP A 243 9.52 -15.30 -13.33
CA ASP A 243 9.11 -16.15 -14.43
C ASP A 243 10.04 -15.82 -15.58
N PRO A 244 10.77 -16.79 -16.15
CA PRO A 244 11.79 -16.52 -17.13
C PRO A 244 11.15 -15.60 -18.17
N MET A 245 11.72 -14.38 -18.31
CA MET A 245 11.17 -13.40 -19.25
C MET A 245 10.87 -14.13 -20.54
N PRO A 246 9.64 -14.03 -21.07
CA PRO A 246 9.30 -14.77 -22.28
C PRO A 246 10.34 -14.44 -23.34
N VAL A 247 11.06 -15.47 -23.78
CA VAL A 247 12.10 -15.31 -24.81
C VAL A 247 11.36 -14.83 -26.05
N GLU A 248 11.52 -13.54 -26.39
CA GLU A 248 11.00 -13.03 -27.66
C GLU A 248 11.61 -13.88 -28.77
N SER A 249 10.80 -14.63 -29.44
CA SER A 249 11.23 -15.41 -30.59
C SER A 249 10.35 -15.13 -31.80
N ASP A 250 10.95 -15.16 -32.96
CA ASP A 250 10.24 -14.91 -34.20
C ASP A 250 9.50 -16.18 -34.67
N ILE A 251 8.26 -16.00 -35.11
CA ILE A 251 7.54 -17.06 -35.80
C ILE A 251 8.10 -17.19 -37.21
N ILE A 252 8.76 -18.30 -37.46
CA ILE A 252 9.38 -18.64 -38.74
C ILE A 252 8.28 -19.15 -39.69
N GLY A 253 8.17 -18.56 -40.85
CA GLY A 253 7.20 -18.89 -41.88
C GLY A 253 7.06 -17.75 -42.88
N GLY A 254 6.40 -17.99 -43.99
CA GLY A 254 6.20 -16.92 -44.99
C GLY A 254 5.11 -15.92 -44.58
N ASP A 255 5.23 -14.70 -45.07
CA ASP A 255 4.33 -13.59 -44.76
C ASP A 255 2.99 -13.62 -45.52
N THR A 256 2.81 -14.63 -46.35
CA THR A 256 1.58 -14.85 -47.11
C THR A 256 1.07 -16.28 -46.99
N LEU A 257 -0.25 -16.44 -46.88
CA LEU A 257 -0.96 -17.73 -46.88
C LEU A 257 -1.79 -17.84 -48.13
N PRO A 258 -1.46 -18.73 -49.07
CA PRO A 258 -2.33 -18.98 -50.24
C PRO A 258 -3.66 -19.63 -49.83
N LEU A 259 -4.76 -19.09 -50.33
CA LEU A 259 -6.10 -19.65 -50.09
C LEU A 259 -6.15 -21.15 -50.41
N THR A 260 -6.85 -21.92 -49.60
CA THR A 260 -7.01 -23.38 -49.67
C THR A 260 -5.75 -24.22 -49.51
N LYS A 261 -4.57 -23.60 -49.43
CA LYS A 261 -3.33 -24.31 -49.16
C LYS A 261 -2.95 -24.19 -47.68
N ALA A 262 -2.57 -25.34 -47.12
CA ALA A 262 -2.05 -25.33 -45.76
C ALA A 262 -0.57 -24.86 -45.73
N LYS A 263 -0.22 -24.05 -44.76
CA LYS A 263 1.16 -23.60 -44.54
C LYS A 263 1.55 -23.81 -43.09
N THR A 264 2.79 -24.24 -42.90
CA THR A 264 3.35 -24.50 -41.56
C THR A 264 4.15 -23.28 -41.09
N TYR A 265 3.94 -22.87 -39.88
CA TYR A 265 4.70 -21.89 -39.13
C TYR A 265 5.36 -22.60 -37.97
N SER A 266 6.52 -22.16 -37.57
CA SER A 266 7.25 -22.73 -36.44
C SER A 266 7.89 -21.63 -35.60
N VAL A 267 8.10 -21.92 -34.35
CA VAL A 267 8.86 -21.10 -33.44
C VAL A 267 10.04 -21.88 -32.90
N ASN A 268 11.17 -21.26 -32.68
CA ASN A 268 12.34 -21.91 -32.11
C ASN A 268 12.47 -21.46 -30.66
N MET A 269 11.88 -22.21 -29.74
CA MET A 269 11.98 -21.99 -28.30
C MET A 269 12.86 -23.04 -27.67
N PRO A 270 13.82 -22.67 -26.80
CA PRO A 270 14.74 -23.62 -26.18
C PRO A 270 14.04 -24.67 -25.31
N GLU A 271 12.96 -24.27 -24.67
CA GLU A 271 12.11 -25.16 -23.84
C GLU A 271 10.65 -24.93 -24.22
N TRP A 272 10.02 -25.95 -24.81
CA TRP A 272 8.59 -25.95 -25.10
C TRP A 272 7.91 -26.90 -24.12
N ASP A 273 7.10 -26.38 -23.24
CA ASP A 273 6.36 -27.12 -22.23
C ASP A 273 4.83 -27.02 -22.42
N GLN A 274 4.08 -27.49 -21.44
CA GLN A 274 2.61 -27.53 -21.50
C GLN A 274 1.95 -26.16 -21.41
N ASP A 275 2.68 -25.13 -21.01
CA ASP A 275 2.16 -23.78 -20.81
C ASP A 275 2.26 -22.91 -22.07
N TYR A 276 2.93 -23.43 -23.12
CA TYR A 276 2.96 -22.82 -24.43
C TYR A 276 1.81 -23.32 -25.30
N PHE A 277 1.09 -22.41 -25.91
CA PHE A 277 0.05 -22.73 -26.88
C PHE A 277 -0.04 -21.69 -27.99
N TRP A 278 -0.56 -22.14 -29.14
CA TRP A 278 -0.79 -21.28 -30.27
C TRP A 278 -2.16 -20.62 -30.18
N ARG A 279 -2.24 -19.34 -30.55
CA ARG A 279 -3.49 -18.64 -30.78
C ARG A 279 -3.51 -18.07 -32.19
N VAL A 280 -4.55 -18.40 -32.93
CA VAL A 280 -4.76 -17.95 -34.31
C VAL A 280 -6.01 -17.08 -34.36
N THR A 281 -5.91 -15.87 -34.83
CA THR A 281 -7.00 -14.90 -34.91
C THR A 281 -7.17 -14.41 -36.37
N CYS A 282 -8.38 -14.55 -36.92
CA CYS A 282 -8.78 -14.04 -38.23
C CYS A 282 -10.24 -13.68 -38.19
N GLU A 283 -10.71 -12.79 -39.09
CA GLU A 283 -12.13 -12.47 -39.27
C GLU A 283 -12.91 -13.62 -39.92
N TYR A 284 -12.21 -14.56 -40.58
CA TYR A 284 -12.78 -15.69 -41.30
C TYR A 284 -12.38 -17.01 -40.62
N PRO A 285 -13.18 -18.08 -40.83
CA PRO A 285 -12.87 -19.38 -40.27
C PRO A 285 -11.52 -19.92 -40.67
N VAL A 286 -10.72 -20.30 -39.68
CA VAL A 286 -9.36 -20.84 -39.86
C VAL A 286 -9.35 -22.27 -39.37
N ILE A 287 -8.75 -23.16 -40.20
CA ILE A 287 -8.47 -24.53 -39.82
C ILE A 287 -6.99 -24.59 -39.43
N HIS A 288 -6.70 -25.05 -38.23
CA HIS A 288 -5.31 -25.20 -37.76
C HIS A 288 -5.10 -26.53 -37.03
N GLU A 289 -3.89 -27.03 -37.12
CA GLU A 289 -3.39 -28.22 -36.42
C GLU A 289 -2.08 -27.84 -35.72
N GLU A 290 -1.99 -28.15 -34.45
CA GLU A 290 -0.81 -27.84 -33.61
C GLU A 290 0.02 -29.12 -33.40
N ASP A 291 1.35 -28.97 -33.51
CA ASP A 291 2.31 -30.02 -33.23
C ASP A 291 3.51 -29.42 -32.51
N GLY A 292 3.39 -29.23 -31.21
CA GLY A 292 4.40 -28.58 -30.36
C GLY A 292 4.80 -27.21 -30.90
N GLN A 293 6.07 -27.03 -31.22
CA GLN A 293 6.61 -25.78 -31.75
C GLN A 293 6.18 -25.45 -33.20
N LYS A 294 5.22 -26.20 -33.76
CA LYS A 294 4.75 -25.98 -35.14
C LYS A 294 3.23 -25.88 -35.17
N ILE A 295 2.75 -25.01 -36.03
CA ILE A 295 1.34 -24.88 -36.32
C ILE A 295 1.14 -24.89 -37.83
N LYS A 296 0.18 -25.66 -38.28
CA LYS A 296 -0.25 -25.72 -39.68
C LYS A 296 -1.59 -25.03 -39.83
N VAL A 297 -1.65 -24.04 -40.69
CA VAL A 297 -2.82 -23.16 -40.81
C VAL A 297 -3.34 -23.16 -42.24
N ARG A 298 -4.67 -23.21 -42.45
CA ARG A 298 -5.35 -23.12 -43.72
C ARG A 298 -6.62 -22.27 -43.61
N VAL A 299 -6.90 -21.48 -44.63
CA VAL A 299 -8.12 -20.71 -44.77
C VAL A 299 -8.77 -21.08 -46.12
N ASP A 300 -10.05 -21.46 -46.10
CA ASP A 300 -10.77 -21.91 -47.29
C ASP A 300 -11.81 -20.90 -47.79
N ASP A 301 -12.12 -19.87 -47.01
CA ASP A 301 -13.09 -18.84 -47.37
C ASP A 301 -12.51 -17.83 -48.40
N LYS A 302 -13.14 -17.74 -49.56
CA LYS A 302 -12.71 -16.84 -50.65
C LYS A 302 -12.80 -15.36 -50.27
N ASN A 303 -13.67 -15.01 -49.34
CA ASN A 303 -13.81 -13.63 -48.85
C ASN A 303 -12.64 -13.19 -48.00
N ALA A 304 -11.83 -14.11 -47.55
CA ALA A 304 -10.62 -13.83 -46.73
C ALA A 304 -9.44 -13.25 -47.54
N ILE A 305 -9.54 -13.25 -48.90
CA ILE A 305 -8.44 -12.70 -49.73
C ILE A 305 -8.21 -11.21 -49.43
N GLY A 306 -6.98 -10.85 -49.10
CA GLY A 306 -6.59 -9.49 -48.71
C GLY A 306 -6.74 -9.18 -47.23
N SER A 307 -7.31 -10.08 -46.42
CA SER A 307 -7.32 -9.98 -44.98
C SER A 307 -6.05 -10.52 -44.34
N PHE A 308 -5.84 -10.20 -43.05
CA PHE A 308 -4.70 -10.63 -42.28
C PHE A 308 -5.08 -11.70 -41.27
N LEU A 309 -4.24 -12.70 -41.15
CA LEU A 309 -4.26 -13.75 -40.16
C LEU A 309 -3.17 -13.42 -39.11
N LYS A 310 -3.53 -13.35 -37.85
CA LYS A 310 -2.59 -13.15 -36.74
C LYS A 310 -2.31 -14.48 -36.07
N ILE A 311 -1.05 -14.87 -36.00
CA ILE A 311 -0.57 -16.07 -35.33
C ILE A 311 0.25 -15.62 -34.13
N GLU A 312 -0.08 -16.13 -32.96
CA GLU A 312 0.56 -15.80 -31.69
C GLU A 312 0.95 -17.07 -30.95
N VAL A 313 2.08 -17.02 -30.25
CA VAL A 313 2.46 -18.00 -29.24
C VAL A 313 2.29 -17.37 -27.88
N ILE A 314 1.62 -18.06 -26.99
CA ILE A 314 1.31 -17.59 -25.64
C ILE A 314 2.02 -18.50 -24.65
N ASN A 315 2.67 -17.91 -23.65
CA ASN A 315 3.25 -18.58 -22.49
C ASN A 315 2.73 -17.92 -21.21
N TYR A 316 2.17 -18.68 -20.29
CA TYR A 316 1.56 -18.17 -19.03
C TYR A 316 0.64 -16.95 -19.24
N GLY A 317 -0.11 -16.93 -20.34
CA GLY A 317 -1.03 -15.85 -20.67
C GLY A 317 -0.39 -14.61 -21.33
N THR A 318 0.95 -14.59 -21.49
CA THR A 318 1.68 -13.52 -22.16
C THR A 318 2.01 -13.91 -23.61
N VAL A 319 1.86 -12.96 -24.54
CA VAL A 319 2.24 -13.18 -25.94
C VAL A 319 3.75 -13.08 -26.07
N VAL A 320 4.40 -14.17 -26.43
CA VAL A 320 5.87 -14.27 -26.56
C VAL A 320 6.36 -14.20 -28.01
N ALA A 321 5.50 -14.49 -28.97
CA ALA A 321 5.78 -14.33 -30.38
C ALA A 321 4.50 -13.96 -31.13
N THR A 322 4.61 -13.14 -32.16
CA THR A 322 3.48 -12.75 -33.01
C THR A 322 3.89 -12.62 -34.46
N LYS A 323 3.01 -13.04 -35.37
CA LYS A 323 3.19 -12.88 -36.80
C LYS A 323 1.87 -12.55 -37.48
N SER A 324 1.90 -11.54 -38.34
CA SER A 324 0.80 -11.19 -39.21
C SER A 324 1.04 -11.75 -40.62
N VAL A 325 0.08 -12.45 -41.17
CA VAL A 325 0.19 -13.14 -42.46
C VAL A 325 -0.96 -12.72 -43.38
N GLU A 326 -0.66 -12.23 -44.57
CA GLU A 326 -1.64 -11.81 -45.57
C GLU A 326 -2.21 -13.02 -46.31
N ILE A 327 -3.53 -13.13 -46.41
CA ILE A 327 -4.18 -14.18 -47.17
C ILE A 327 -4.29 -13.79 -48.65
N LYS A 328 -3.68 -14.57 -49.52
CA LYS A 328 -3.66 -14.31 -50.99
C LYS A 328 -4.42 -15.33 -51.79
N GLY A 329 -4.91 -14.92 -52.93
CA GLY A 329 -5.49 -15.84 -53.91
C GLY A 329 -4.47 -16.86 -54.45
N ILE A 330 -4.95 -17.97 -55.00
CA ILE A 330 -4.12 -19.09 -55.48
C ILE A 330 -3.17 -18.66 -56.59
N TYR A 331 -3.45 -17.60 -57.31
CA TYR A 331 -2.71 -17.04 -58.44
C TYR A 331 -2.18 -15.61 -58.21
N GLY A 332 -2.08 -15.18 -56.99
CA GLY A 332 -1.64 -13.81 -56.61
C GLY A 332 -0.26 -13.77 -56.01
#